data_3e7297c98fb3bae4d825c7ed75bdba17
#
_entry.id   3e7297c98fb3bae4d825c7ed75bdba17
#
_cell.length_a   1.000
_cell.length_b   1.000
_cell.length_c   1.000
_cell.angle_alpha   90.00
_cell.angle_beta   90.00
_cell.angle_gamma   90.00
#
_symmetry.space_group_name_H-M   'P 1'
#
loop_
_entity.id
_entity.type
_entity.pdbx_description
1 polymer ?
#
loop_
_entity_poly.entity_id
_entity_poly.type
_entity_poly.pdbx_seq_one_letter_code
_entity_poly.pdbx_strand_id
1 'polypeptide(L)'
;MTRYVGPKCRLCRREGVKLFLKGARCESPKCAITLRPSVPGPHGKRRIKATDYSLQLREKQKVKRIYGVPEAQFQNYYSQSRKSSLNTGEALLSMLERRLDNVVYRTGAAVSRAQARQKILHGEIKVGGRTASSAAYEVRPGDLVSFEKDILTERIVPDWIILDKKKKAATINSLPLRDQVKEGIREQLIIEFYSR
;
A
#
# COMPACT_ATOMS: atom_id res chain seq x y z
N MET A 1 -18.59 -2.38 1.92
CA MET A 1 -17.72 -3.50 1.47
C MET A 1 -16.62 -3.75 2.48
N THR A 2 -16.46 -4.97 2.92
CA THR A 2 -15.48 -5.38 3.94
C THR A 2 -14.09 -5.60 3.32
N ARG A 3 -13.06 -5.23 4.07
CA ARG A 3 -11.66 -5.52 3.74
C ARG A 3 -11.40 -7.03 3.84
N TYR A 4 -10.46 -7.56 3.03
CA TYR A 4 -10.01 -8.94 3.16
C TYR A 4 -9.35 -9.18 4.54
N VAL A 5 -9.95 -10.04 5.35
CA VAL A 5 -9.49 -10.45 6.70
C VAL A 5 -8.84 -11.83 6.72
N GLY A 6 -8.91 -12.58 5.63
CA GLY A 6 -8.38 -13.94 5.52
C GLY A 6 -6.85 -14.04 5.52
N PRO A 7 -6.29 -15.24 5.31
CA PRO A 7 -4.86 -15.51 5.39
C PRO A 7 -4.02 -14.71 4.39
N LYS A 8 -3.24 -13.74 4.87
CA LYS A 8 -2.46 -12.80 4.05
C LYS A 8 -1.41 -13.47 3.17
N CYS A 9 -0.74 -14.54 3.66
CA CYS A 9 0.32 -15.21 2.89
C CYS A 9 -0.18 -15.86 1.59
N ARG A 10 -1.47 -16.23 1.49
CA ARG A 10 -2.07 -16.72 0.25
C ARG A 10 -2.04 -15.65 -0.86
N LEU A 11 -2.17 -14.38 -0.47
CA LEU A 11 -2.14 -13.26 -1.41
C LEU A 11 -0.76 -13.11 -2.05
N CYS A 12 0.32 -13.11 -1.24
CA CYS A 12 1.70 -13.07 -1.75
C CYS A 12 1.98 -14.24 -2.70
N ARG A 13 1.63 -15.47 -2.30
CA ARG A 13 1.82 -16.66 -3.12
C ARG A 13 1.01 -16.61 -4.43
N ARG A 14 -0.17 -16.02 -4.42
CA ARG A 14 -1.00 -15.86 -5.63
C ARG A 14 -0.38 -14.88 -6.61
N GLU A 15 0.24 -13.79 -6.12
CA GLU A 15 0.90 -12.79 -6.97
C GLU A 15 2.36 -13.16 -7.31
N GLY A 16 2.92 -14.20 -6.67
CA GLY A 16 4.30 -14.64 -6.91
C GLY A 16 5.37 -13.70 -6.33
N VAL A 17 4.97 -12.68 -5.57
CA VAL A 17 5.88 -11.66 -5.01
C VAL A 17 5.59 -11.37 -3.55
N LYS A 18 6.61 -10.90 -2.80
CA LYS A 18 6.43 -10.43 -1.41
C LYS A 18 5.67 -9.10 -1.41
N LEU A 19 4.49 -9.08 -0.78
CA LEU A 19 3.66 -7.88 -0.62
C LEU A 19 3.82 -7.20 0.75
N PHE A 20 4.70 -7.72 1.60
CA PHE A 20 5.03 -7.21 2.94
C PHE A 20 3.79 -6.94 3.84
N LEU A 21 2.81 -7.84 3.83
CA LEU A 21 1.52 -7.68 4.52
C LEU A 21 1.56 -8.00 6.02
N LYS A 22 2.64 -8.63 6.52
CA LYS A 22 2.78 -9.09 7.92
C LYS A 22 3.97 -8.49 8.67
N GLY A 23 4.65 -7.48 8.12
CA GLY A 23 5.81 -6.86 8.77
C GLY A 23 7.01 -7.82 8.86
N ALA A 24 7.69 -7.87 10.00
CA ALA A 24 8.96 -8.59 10.22
C ALA A 24 8.95 -10.06 9.75
N ARG A 25 7.81 -10.75 9.84
CA ARG A 25 7.71 -12.11 9.30
C ARG A 25 7.94 -12.19 7.79
N CYS A 26 7.64 -11.13 7.03
CA CYS A 26 7.87 -11.10 5.58
C CYS A 26 9.34 -10.98 5.20
N GLU A 27 10.15 -10.47 6.11
CA GLU A 27 11.60 -10.29 5.96
C GLU A 27 12.38 -11.53 6.44
N SER A 28 11.78 -12.30 7.36
CA SER A 28 12.40 -13.49 7.94
C SER A 28 12.38 -14.70 6.99
N PRO A 29 13.24 -15.73 7.22
CA PRO A 29 13.20 -17.00 6.50
C PRO A 29 11.86 -17.74 6.63
N LYS A 30 11.07 -17.45 7.67
CA LYS A 30 9.74 -18.02 7.92
C LYS A 30 8.64 -17.46 6.99
N CYS A 31 9.02 -16.66 5.99
CA CYS A 31 8.07 -16.11 5.01
C CYS A 31 7.49 -17.22 4.14
N ALA A 32 6.16 -17.28 4.06
CA ALA A 32 5.47 -18.36 3.36
C ALA A 32 5.72 -18.42 1.85
N ILE A 33 6.06 -17.31 1.20
CA ILE A 33 6.43 -17.31 -0.22
C ILE A 33 7.86 -17.84 -0.42
N THR A 34 8.75 -17.59 0.54
CA THR A 34 10.11 -18.15 0.50
C THR A 34 10.07 -19.67 0.69
N LEU A 35 9.26 -20.15 1.66
CA LEU A 35 9.14 -21.60 1.93
C LEU A 35 8.32 -22.35 0.88
N ARG A 36 7.29 -21.74 0.32
CA ARG A 36 6.34 -22.35 -0.62
C ARG A 36 5.96 -21.35 -1.72
N PRO A 37 6.76 -21.18 -2.78
CA PRO A 37 6.53 -20.17 -3.82
C PRO A 37 5.34 -20.48 -4.74
N SER A 38 4.83 -21.71 -4.71
CA SER A 38 3.71 -22.11 -5.57
C SER A 38 2.39 -21.40 -5.20
N VAL A 39 1.56 -21.18 -6.21
CA VAL A 39 0.20 -20.64 -6.04
C VAL A 39 -0.60 -21.50 -5.06
N PRO A 40 -1.41 -20.92 -4.17
CA PRO A 40 -2.20 -21.71 -3.22
C PRO A 40 -3.30 -22.52 -3.92
N GLY A 41 -3.58 -23.70 -3.39
CA GLY A 41 -4.60 -24.64 -3.88
C GLY A 41 -4.00 -25.92 -4.48
N PRO A 42 -4.83 -26.97 -4.76
CA PRO A 42 -4.37 -28.26 -5.25
C PRO A 42 -3.67 -28.16 -6.60
N HIS A 43 -4.11 -27.26 -7.46
CA HIS A 43 -3.54 -27.04 -8.81
C HIS A 43 -2.44 -25.99 -8.86
N GLY A 44 -1.91 -25.53 -7.72
CA GLY A 44 -0.95 -24.41 -7.64
C GLY A 44 0.40 -24.66 -8.33
N LYS A 45 0.75 -25.92 -8.63
CA LYS A 45 1.98 -26.28 -9.36
C LYS A 45 1.77 -26.36 -10.87
N ARG A 46 0.53 -26.33 -11.37
CA ARG A 46 0.26 -26.40 -12.82
C ARG A 46 0.73 -25.13 -13.51
N ARG A 47 1.54 -25.28 -14.54
CA ARG A 47 1.93 -24.16 -15.42
C ARG A 47 0.76 -23.83 -16.35
N ILE A 48 0.26 -22.62 -16.25
CA ILE A 48 -0.77 -22.09 -17.14
C ILE A 48 -0.13 -20.94 -17.92
N LYS A 49 -0.26 -20.94 -19.24
CA LYS A 49 0.18 -19.81 -20.07
C LYS A 49 -0.60 -18.56 -19.63
N ALA A 50 0.12 -17.50 -19.30
CA ALA A 50 -0.49 -16.25 -18.92
C ALA A 50 -1.09 -15.58 -20.17
N THR A 51 -2.35 -15.19 -20.11
CA THR A 51 -3.00 -14.32 -21.09
C THR A 51 -2.79 -12.87 -20.71
N ASP A 52 -2.87 -11.95 -21.66
CA ASP A 52 -2.74 -10.50 -21.40
C ASP A 52 -3.74 -10.03 -20.36
N TYR A 53 -5.00 -10.47 -20.47
CA TYR A 53 -6.00 -10.21 -19.44
C TYR A 53 -5.57 -10.68 -18.05
N SER A 54 -4.99 -11.88 -17.96
CA SER A 54 -4.55 -12.41 -16.67
C SER A 54 -3.39 -11.59 -16.08
N LEU A 55 -2.47 -11.11 -16.91
CA LEU A 55 -1.35 -10.26 -16.48
C LEU A 55 -1.87 -8.92 -15.95
N GLN A 56 -2.74 -8.26 -16.69
CA GLN A 56 -3.36 -7.01 -16.30
C GLN A 56 -4.17 -7.14 -15.01
N LEU A 57 -4.99 -8.19 -14.90
CA LEU A 57 -5.75 -8.50 -13.69
C LEU A 57 -4.84 -8.76 -12.48
N ARG A 58 -3.75 -9.51 -12.66
CA ARG A 58 -2.80 -9.80 -11.56
C ARG A 58 -2.11 -8.52 -11.09
N GLU A 59 -1.69 -7.66 -11.99
CA GLU A 59 -1.05 -6.40 -11.61
C GLU A 59 -2.00 -5.50 -10.81
N LYS A 60 -3.24 -5.34 -11.29
CA LYS A 60 -4.30 -4.62 -10.54
C LYS A 60 -4.51 -5.23 -9.15
N GLN A 61 -4.65 -6.55 -9.05
CA GLN A 61 -4.86 -7.24 -7.79
C GLN A 61 -3.64 -7.12 -6.85
N LYS A 62 -2.42 -7.14 -7.40
CA LYS A 62 -1.18 -6.92 -6.65
C LYS A 62 -1.21 -5.57 -5.94
N VAL A 63 -1.44 -4.49 -6.68
CA VAL A 63 -1.49 -3.13 -6.13
C VAL A 63 -2.60 -3.00 -5.10
N LYS A 64 -3.81 -3.43 -5.43
CA LYS A 64 -4.94 -3.42 -4.50
C LYS A 64 -4.63 -4.13 -3.18
N ARG A 65 -3.89 -5.24 -3.22
CA ARG A 65 -3.50 -6.02 -2.04
C ARG A 65 -2.37 -5.37 -1.24
N ILE A 66 -1.41 -4.74 -1.91
CA ILE A 66 -0.32 -3.98 -1.27
C ILE A 66 -0.91 -2.88 -0.37
N TYR A 67 -1.82 -2.07 -0.92
CA TYR A 67 -2.44 -0.95 -0.19
C TYR A 67 -3.66 -1.37 0.65
N GLY A 68 -4.13 -2.61 0.53
CA GLY A 68 -5.27 -3.14 1.28
C GLY A 68 -6.59 -2.44 0.98
N VAL A 69 -6.77 -1.99 -0.26
CA VAL A 69 -7.94 -1.23 -0.73
C VAL A 69 -9.01 -2.16 -1.29
N PRO A 70 -10.32 -1.98 -0.98
CA PRO A 70 -11.42 -2.68 -1.63
C PRO A 70 -11.56 -2.30 -3.11
N GLU A 71 -12.19 -3.17 -3.92
CA GLU A 71 -12.32 -2.96 -5.37
C GLU A 71 -13.02 -1.65 -5.72
N ALA A 72 -14.18 -1.36 -5.12
CA ALA A 72 -14.91 -0.13 -5.40
C ALA A 72 -14.10 1.13 -5.10
N GLN A 73 -13.35 1.14 -3.97
CA GLN A 73 -12.50 2.29 -3.65
C GLN A 73 -11.32 2.40 -4.62
N PHE A 74 -10.75 1.28 -5.05
CA PHE A 74 -9.67 1.28 -6.05
C PHE A 74 -10.15 1.82 -7.41
N GLN A 75 -11.35 1.41 -7.83
CA GLN A 75 -12.00 1.93 -9.04
C GLN A 75 -12.28 3.44 -8.95
N ASN A 76 -12.69 3.93 -7.77
CA ASN A 76 -12.87 5.36 -7.55
C ASN A 76 -11.53 6.13 -7.69
N TYR A 77 -10.43 5.62 -7.12
CA TYR A 77 -9.10 6.21 -7.32
C TYR A 77 -8.69 6.23 -8.79
N TYR A 78 -8.93 5.14 -9.51
CA TYR A 78 -8.67 5.10 -10.95
C TYR A 78 -9.52 6.13 -11.73
N SER A 79 -10.81 6.24 -11.42
CA SER A 79 -11.70 7.22 -12.07
C SER A 79 -11.28 8.67 -11.78
N GLN A 80 -10.76 8.93 -10.57
CA GLN A 80 -10.23 10.25 -10.22
C GLN A 80 -8.89 10.53 -10.90
N SER A 81 -8.00 9.53 -10.99
CA SER A 81 -6.69 9.67 -11.65
C SER A 81 -6.81 9.99 -13.13
N ARG A 82 -7.85 9.51 -13.81
CA ARG A 82 -8.16 9.88 -15.22
C ARG A 82 -8.51 11.36 -15.41
N LYS A 83 -8.98 12.03 -14.36
CA LYS A 83 -9.34 13.46 -14.41
C LYS A 83 -8.15 14.37 -14.06
N SER A 84 -7.02 13.79 -13.65
CA SER A 84 -5.82 14.54 -13.32
C SER A 84 -5.11 15.03 -14.57
N SER A 85 -4.40 16.15 -14.46
CA SER A 85 -3.48 16.65 -15.49
C SER A 85 -2.19 15.83 -15.61
N LEU A 86 -1.89 14.98 -14.61
CA LEU A 86 -0.75 14.08 -14.62
C LEU A 86 -1.06 12.80 -15.42
N ASN A 87 0.00 12.03 -15.73
CA ASN A 87 -0.18 10.69 -16.26
C ASN A 87 -1.09 9.87 -15.31
N THR A 88 -2.11 9.20 -15.87
CA THR A 88 -3.12 8.45 -15.09
C THR A 88 -2.48 7.43 -14.12
N GLY A 89 -1.39 6.75 -14.54
CA GLY A 89 -0.68 5.78 -13.71
C GLY A 89 0.01 6.44 -12.52
N GLU A 90 0.71 7.54 -12.76
CA GLU A 90 1.40 8.32 -11.73
C GLU A 90 0.39 8.93 -10.74
N ALA A 91 -0.69 9.51 -11.26
CA ALA A 91 -1.75 10.08 -10.44
C ALA A 91 -2.39 9.01 -9.53
N LEU A 92 -2.66 7.81 -10.07
CA LEU A 92 -3.18 6.69 -9.30
C LEU A 92 -2.23 6.28 -8.16
N LEU A 93 -0.94 6.12 -8.47
CA LEU A 93 0.07 5.76 -7.47
C LEU A 93 0.24 6.86 -6.42
N SER A 94 0.26 8.13 -6.83
CA SER A 94 0.31 9.28 -5.93
C SER A 94 -0.86 9.28 -4.94
N MET A 95 -2.09 9.07 -5.40
CA MET A 95 -3.28 8.97 -4.53
C MET A 95 -3.17 7.81 -3.55
N LEU A 96 -2.66 6.65 -3.98
CA LEU A 96 -2.48 5.48 -3.11
C LEU A 96 -1.37 5.70 -2.07
N GLU A 97 -0.28 6.38 -2.42
CA GLU A 97 0.81 6.71 -1.51
C GLU A 97 0.39 7.76 -0.46
N ARG A 98 -0.43 8.74 -0.85
CA ARG A 98 -0.95 9.80 0.04
C ARG A 98 -1.95 9.32 1.09
N ARG A 99 -2.41 8.08 1.05
CA ARG A 99 -3.30 7.55 2.08
C ARG A 99 -2.63 7.54 3.44
N LEU A 100 -3.34 7.96 4.47
CA LEU A 100 -2.82 8.05 5.83
C LEU A 100 -2.31 6.69 6.37
N ASP A 101 -3.02 5.58 6.06
CA ASP A 101 -2.57 4.23 6.46
C ASP A 101 -1.22 3.86 5.82
N ASN A 102 -0.96 4.33 4.61
CA ASN A 102 0.31 4.13 3.93
C ASN A 102 1.40 5.06 4.48
N VAL A 103 1.10 6.32 4.74
CA VAL A 103 2.05 7.29 5.35
C VAL A 103 2.55 6.77 6.71
N VAL A 104 1.63 6.35 7.59
CA VAL A 104 1.98 5.75 8.90
C VAL A 104 2.85 4.49 8.75
N TYR A 105 2.63 3.71 7.69
CA TYR A 105 3.48 2.56 7.38
C TYR A 105 4.86 2.98 6.85
N ARG A 106 4.95 4.00 5.97
CA ARG A 106 6.20 4.51 5.40
C ARG A 106 7.11 5.13 6.45
N THR A 107 6.54 5.82 7.43
CA THR A 107 7.30 6.42 8.56
C THR A 107 7.84 5.38 9.56
N GLY A 108 7.44 4.11 9.44
CA GLY A 108 7.85 3.07 10.40
C GLY A 108 7.05 3.07 11.70
N ALA A 109 6.08 3.95 11.87
CA ALA A 109 5.19 3.96 13.05
C ALA A 109 4.30 2.71 13.13
N ALA A 110 4.23 1.92 12.06
CA ALA A 110 3.57 0.62 12.04
C ALA A 110 4.37 -0.40 11.23
N VAL A 111 4.38 -1.66 11.66
CA VAL A 111 5.09 -2.76 10.97
C VAL A 111 4.39 -3.21 9.68
N SER A 112 3.12 -2.86 9.50
CA SER A 112 2.35 -3.17 8.29
C SER A 112 1.24 -2.15 8.07
N ARG A 113 0.77 -2.00 6.82
CA ARG A 113 -0.39 -1.14 6.49
C ARG A 113 -1.66 -1.56 7.22
N ALA A 114 -1.81 -2.84 7.55
CA ALA A 114 -2.94 -3.33 8.35
C ALA A 114 -2.88 -2.83 9.80
N GLN A 115 -1.70 -2.82 10.42
CA GLN A 115 -1.50 -2.26 11.75
C GLN A 115 -1.63 -0.73 11.73
N ALA A 116 -1.07 -0.06 10.72
CA ALA A 116 -1.25 1.39 10.55
C ALA A 116 -2.73 1.77 10.56
N ARG A 117 -3.53 1.06 9.78
CA ARG A 117 -4.98 1.25 9.76
C ARG A 117 -5.63 1.05 11.14
N GLN A 118 -5.20 0.03 11.88
CA GLN A 118 -5.72 -0.22 13.23
C GLN A 118 -5.38 0.92 14.17
N LYS A 119 -4.12 1.40 14.17
CA LYS A 119 -3.69 2.54 14.98
C LYS A 119 -4.50 3.81 14.70
N ILE A 120 -4.78 4.09 13.42
CA ILE A 120 -5.64 5.22 13.03
C ILE A 120 -7.04 5.08 13.60
N LEU A 121 -7.66 3.89 13.46
CA LEU A 121 -9.01 3.64 13.98
C LEU A 121 -9.09 3.68 15.52
N HIS A 122 -7.98 3.40 16.22
CA HIS A 122 -7.89 3.51 17.68
C HIS A 122 -7.55 4.92 18.16
N GLY A 123 -7.38 5.89 17.23
CA GLY A 123 -7.11 7.28 17.58
C GLY A 123 -5.65 7.60 17.93
N GLU A 124 -4.72 6.65 17.75
CA GLU A 124 -3.28 6.83 18.06
C GLU A 124 -2.56 7.79 17.08
N ILE A 125 -3.25 8.25 16.03
CA ILE A 125 -2.68 9.10 14.97
C ILE A 125 -3.47 10.41 14.88
N LYS A 126 -2.74 11.54 14.86
CA LYS A 126 -3.33 12.87 14.71
C LYS A 126 -2.79 13.53 13.44
N VAL A 127 -3.62 14.30 12.75
CA VAL A 127 -3.26 15.11 11.59
C VAL A 127 -3.63 16.56 11.89
N GLY A 128 -2.66 17.46 11.81
CA GLY A 128 -2.86 18.86 12.18
C GLY A 128 -3.39 19.06 13.61
N GLY A 129 -2.97 18.21 14.56
CA GLY A 129 -3.40 18.22 15.96
C GLY A 129 -4.76 17.54 16.22
N ARG A 130 -5.53 17.14 15.20
CA ARG A 130 -6.83 16.48 15.33
C ARG A 130 -6.69 14.96 15.16
N THR A 131 -7.38 14.18 15.98
CA THR A 131 -7.39 12.71 15.86
C THR A 131 -7.98 12.28 14.53
N ALA A 132 -7.23 11.48 13.79
CA ALA A 132 -7.67 10.95 12.51
C ALA A 132 -8.54 9.70 12.72
N SER A 133 -9.75 9.69 12.15
CA SER A 133 -10.68 8.56 12.19
C SER A 133 -10.66 7.71 10.90
N SER A 134 -10.21 8.29 9.79
CA SER A 134 -10.22 7.63 8.48
C SER A 134 -8.83 7.23 8.03
N ALA A 135 -8.61 5.93 7.85
CA ALA A 135 -7.37 5.40 7.27
C ALA A 135 -7.20 5.76 5.78
N ALA A 136 -8.27 6.15 5.11
CA ALA A 136 -8.28 6.56 3.71
C ALA A 136 -8.08 8.08 3.54
N TYR A 137 -7.86 8.82 4.64
CA TYR A 137 -7.57 10.25 4.56
C TYR A 137 -6.35 10.48 3.64
N GLU A 138 -6.48 11.39 2.71
CA GLU A 138 -5.41 11.77 1.79
C GLU A 138 -4.65 12.97 2.35
N VAL A 139 -3.40 12.72 2.75
CA VAL A 139 -2.51 13.79 3.22
C VAL A 139 -2.15 14.75 2.11
N ARG A 140 -1.92 16.01 2.49
CA ARG A 140 -1.53 17.10 1.60
C ARG A 140 -0.15 17.64 2.00
N PRO A 141 0.60 18.26 1.09
CA PRO A 141 1.78 19.00 1.45
C PRO A 141 1.47 20.03 2.56
N GLY A 142 2.31 20.08 3.60
CA GLY A 142 2.11 20.88 4.80
C GLY A 142 1.40 20.14 5.96
N ASP A 143 0.79 19.00 5.72
CA ASP A 143 0.16 18.24 6.81
C ASP A 143 1.20 17.71 7.79
N LEU A 144 0.94 17.90 9.09
CA LEU A 144 1.72 17.33 10.20
C LEU A 144 0.99 16.09 10.75
N VAL A 145 1.61 14.93 10.60
CA VAL A 145 1.10 13.65 11.13
C VAL A 145 1.88 13.32 12.40
N SER A 146 1.21 13.28 13.55
CA SER A 146 1.82 12.94 14.84
C SER A 146 1.36 11.58 15.36
N PHE A 147 2.26 10.90 16.07
CA PHE A 147 2.11 9.54 16.56
C PHE A 147 2.13 9.55 18.09
N GLU A 148 1.20 8.87 18.74
CA GLU A 148 1.19 8.72 20.19
C GLU A 148 2.35 7.83 20.70
N LYS A 149 2.61 6.74 19.97
CA LYS A 149 3.63 5.74 20.32
C LYS A 149 4.89 5.91 19.49
N ASP A 150 5.98 5.33 20.00
CA ASP A 150 7.27 5.35 19.34
C ASP A 150 7.24 4.66 17.97
N ILE A 151 8.18 5.06 17.12
CA ILE A 151 8.41 4.47 15.82
C ILE A 151 8.97 3.06 16.01
N LEU A 152 8.26 2.06 15.47
CA LEU A 152 8.53 0.64 15.73
C LEU A 152 9.62 0.06 14.86
N THR A 153 9.84 0.63 13.66
CA THR A 153 10.73 0.06 12.66
C THR A 153 11.54 1.13 11.96
N GLU A 154 12.83 0.85 11.77
CA GLU A 154 13.65 1.66 10.89
C GLU A 154 13.32 1.32 9.44
N ARG A 155 12.71 2.26 8.76
CA ARG A 155 12.41 2.17 7.33
C ARG A 155 13.10 3.30 6.60
N ILE A 156 13.41 3.06 5.33
CA ILE A 156 13.81 4.14 4.43
C ILE A 156 12.55 4.96 4.16
N VAL A 157 12.50 6.14 4.76
CA VAL A 157 11.41 7.10 4.55
C VAL A 157 11.61 7.75 3.19
N PRO A 158 10.57 7.86 2.35
CA PRO A 158 10.66 8.58 1.08
C PRO A 158 10.89 10.08 1.29
N ASP A 159 11.56 10.74 0.35
CA ASP A 159 11.99 12.15 0.47
C ASP A 159 10.82 13.14 0.58
N TRP A 160 9.62 12.77 0.13
CA TRP A 160 8.42 13.57 0.28
C TRP A 160 7.85 13.62 1.71
N ILE A 161 8.41 12.82 2.64
CA ILE A 161 8.05 12.79 4.07
C ILE A 161 9.28 13.16 4.90
N ILE A 162 9.20 14.21 5.69
CA ILE A 162 10.22 14.60 6.67
C ILE A 162 9.82 14.02 8.02
N LEU A 163 10.61 13.08 8.55
CA LEU A 163 10.34 12.39 9.80
C LEU A 163 11.19 12.97 10.94
N ASP A 164 10.53 13.51 11.96
CA ASP A 164 11.15 13.87 13.24
C ASP A 164 10.87 12.78 14.28
N LYS A 165 11.85 11.89 14.50
CA LYS A 165 11.72 10.80 15.46
C LYS A 165 11.57 11.30 16.89
N LYS A 166 12.22 12.42 17.26
CA LYS A 166 12.17 13.00 18.62
C LYS A 166 10.78 13.54 18.94
N LYS A 167 10.17 14.24 17.99
CA LYS A 167 8.81 14.79 18.12
C LYS A 167 7.71 13.77 17.82
N LYS A 168 8.06 12.55 17.40
CA LYS A 168 7.13 11.52 16.97
C LYS A 168 6.14 12.07 15.92
N ALA A 169 6.66 12.80 14.95
CA ALA A 169 5.86 13.47 13.93
C ALA A 169 6.50 13.36 12.55
N ALA A 170 5.67 13.37 11.52
CA ALA A 170 6.08 13.41 10.14
C ALA A 170 5.40 14.59 9.43
N THR A 171 6.16 15.39 8.73
CA THR A 171 5.65 16.48 7.89
C THR A 171 5.65 16.04 6.43
N ILE A 172 4.57 16.29 5.73
CA ILE A 172 4.46 16.04 4.30
C ILE A 172 5.04 17.24 3.56
N ASN A 173 6.17 17.05 2.88
CA ASN A 173 6.87 18.12 2.18
C ASN A 173 6.32 18.37 0.76
N SER A 174 6.09 17.31 0.00
CA SER A 174 5.65 17.39 -1.40
C SER A 174 4.69 16.25 -1.75
N LEU A 175 4.20 16.21 -2.98
CA LEU A 175 3.46 15.06 -3.49
C LEU A 175 4.44 13.92 -3.85
N PRO A 176 4.06 12.64 -3.62
CA PRO A 176 4.90 11.52 -3.96
C PRO A 176 5.06 11.39 -5.48
N LEU A 177 6.32 11.26 -5.93
CA LEU A 177 6.69 11.03 -7.32
C LEU A 177 6.72 9.52 -7.64
N ARG A 178 6.62 9.18 -8.93
CA ARG A 178 6.65 7.79 -9.40
C ARG A 178 7.88 7.01 -8.94
N ASP A 179 9.06 7.63 -9.02
CA ASP A 179 10.35 7.00 -8.70
C ASP A 179 10.50 6.66 -7.21
N GLN A 180 9.71 7.30 -6.35
CA GLN A 180 9.70 7.06 -4.91
C GLN A 180 8.84 5.85 -4.53
N VAL A 181 8.08 5.28 -5.48
CA VAL A 181 7.25 4.07 -5.29
C VAL A 181 8.07 2.83 -5.64
N LYS A 182 8.69 2.20 -4.64
CA LYS A 182 9.64 1.08 -4.81
C LYS A 182 8.98 -0.30 -4.97
N GLU A 183 7.68 -0.42 -5.04
CA GLU A 183 6.95 -1.70 -5.04
C GLU A 183 7.00 -2.49 -6.35
N GLY A 184 7.73 -2.05 -7.35
CA GLY A 184 7.82 -2.73 -8.66
C GLY A 184 6.45 -2.90 -9.33
N ILE A 185 5.67 -1.83 -9.36
CA ILE A 185 4.34 -1.77 -9.95
C ILE A 185 4.45 -1.39 -11.42
N ARG A 186 3.68 -2.08 -12.28
CA ARG A 186 3.53 -1.78 -13.70
C ARG A 186 2.17 -1.12 -13.92
N GLU A 187 2.10 0.19 -13.74
CA GLU A 187 0.86 0.97 -13.82
C GLU A 187 0.18 0.89 -15.20
N GLN A 188 0.95 0.73 -16.27
CA GLN A 188 0.42 0.59 -17.63
C GLN A 188 -0.56 -0.58 -17.74
N LEU A 189 -0.24 -1.74 -17.15
CA LEU A 189 -1.12 -2.90 -17.16
C LEU A 189 -2.45 -2.65 -16.42
N ILE A 190 -2.44 -1.77 -15.41
CA ILE A 190 -3.66 -1.38 -14.68
C ILE A 190 -4.52 -0.46 -15.54
N ILE A 191 -3.90 0.48 -16.26
CA ILE A 191 -4.59 1.36 -17.18
C ILE A 191 -5.25 0.54 -18.29
N GLU A 192 -4.53 -0.37 -18.91
CA GLU A 192 -5.03 -1.27 -19.95
C GLU A 192 -6.20 -2.14 -19.46
N PHE A 193 -6.12 -2.61 -18.19
CA PHE A 193 -7.21 -3.40 -17.58
C PHE A 193 -8.54 -2.63 -17.52
N TYR A 194 -8.50 -1.33 -17.21
CA TYR A 194 -9.69 -0.50 -17.06
C TYR A 194 -10.09 0.24 -18.36
N SER A 195 -9.28 0.17 -19.41
CA SER A 195 -9.55 0.77 -20.71
C SER A 195 -10.35 -0.14 -21.64
N ARG A 196 -10.60 -1.37 -21.22
CA ARG A 196 -11.40 -2.36 -21.94
C ARG A 196 -12.89 -2.13 -21.81
#